data_43b5fefb9a0590e087b7a138046f633f
#
_entry.id   43b5fefb9a0590e087b7a138046f633f
#
_cell.length_a   1.000
_cell.length_b   1.000
_cell.length_c   1.000
_cell.angle_alpha   90.00
_cell.angle_beta   90.00
_cell.angle_gamma   90.00
#
_symmetry.space_group_name_H-M   'P 1'
#
loop_
_entity.id
_entity.type
_entity.pdbx_description
1 polymer ?
#
loop_
_entity_poly.entity_id
_entity_poly.type
_entity_poly.pdbx_seq_one_letter_code
_entity_poly.pdbx_strand_id
1 'polypeptide(L)'
;MSENKKIKIAIDTLGGDHGKSGFGSYILYFISNLPKDADFEIELFGTEEDRYTYTSGTDIPYSAIKLLETPKALRRWYKYHANRFIKKHGYDAVIYPSANKILPGKFKGHTGLAVINSIMSSDISEMDRKSRRQIKKGIIHAHKLIAASNFIKDDLVRLGVASEKITVIHNGIDHKLFFPMADIFEDEIVDIKPFAIKRPYFVYGSTLSSPEKKHIELIKAFELFKKNTGAPHRLVLAGNDGPYAEEIHKAAFDSQYASDIFLTGFFPHENFARLYGGAVACLFPSVNEGVGLPILEAMACGIPVLCSDKGALKEIGGTAPLYFDPDKSDAIDQLALNMQKVTEDKELRDNMITDGIIWAKDFNWEETVNQTLKTIL
;
A
#
# COMPACT_ATOMS: atom_id res chain seq x y z
N MET A 1 43.92 10.48 -15.66
CA MET A 1 43.00 10.03 -14.60
C MET A 1 41.74 9.58 -15.31
N SER A 2 41.43 8.28 -15.33
CA SER A 2 40.17 7.80 -15.91
C SER A 2 39.04 8.33 -15.03
N GLU A 3 38.17 9.19 -15.56
CA GLU A 3 36.92 9.51 -14.92
C GLU A 3 36.21 8.18 -14.60
N ASN A 4 36.03 7.89 -13.33
CA ASN A 4 35.24 6.74 -12.92
C ASN A 4 33.82 6.97 -13.48
N LYS A 5 33.44 6.23 -14.50
CA LYS A 5 32.09 6.28 -15.10
C LYS A 5 31.09 5.98 -14.00
N LYS A 6 30.27 6.97 -13.64
CA LYS A 6 29.18 6.77 -12.68
C LYS A 6 28.22 5.72 -13.21
N ILE A 7 27.69 4.88 -12.31
CA ILE A 7 26.66 3.90 -12.64
C ILE A 7 25.37 4.65 -12.99
N LYS A 8 24.77 4.32 -14.13
CA LYS A 8 23.52 4.94 -14.58
C LYS A 8 22.31 4.05 -14.30
N ILE A 9 21.46 4.49 -13.38
CA ILE A 9 20.26 3.77 -12.95
C ILE A 9 19.03 4.42 -13.58
N ALA A 10 18.18 3.64 -14.21
CA ALA A 10 16.88 4.12 -14.67
C ALA A 10 15.74 3.63 -13.77
N ILE A 11 14.69 4.44 -13.62
CA ILE A 11 13.44 4.07 -12.96
C ILE A 11 12.32 4.09 -14.01
N ASP A 12 11.65 2.97 -14.14
CA ASP A 12 10.54 2.78 -15.06
C ASP A 12 9.24 3.30 -14.42
N THR A 13 8.59 4.29 -15.04
CA THR A 13 7.32 4.85 -14.55
C THR A 13 6.10 4.21 -15.17
N LEU A 14 6.27 3.34 -16.19
CA LEU A 14 5.15 2.65 -16.84
C LEU A 14 4.35 1.79 -15.85
N GLY A 15 3.03 1.88 -15.94
CA GLY A 15 2.12 1.17 -15.04
C GLY A 15 1.90 1.82 -13.67
N GLY A 16 2.44 3.01 -13.45
CA GLY A 16 2.23 3.82 -12.24
C GLY A 16 0.91 4.59 -12.21
N ASP A 17 0.05 4.45 -13.25
CA ASP A 17 -1.27 5.09 -13.34
C ASP A 17 -1.25 6.61 -13.08
N HIS A 18 -0.25 7.29 -13.59
CA HIS A 18 -0.05 8.74 -13.42
C HIS A 18 -0.06 9.19 -11.94
N GLY A 19 0.51 8.40 -11.05
CA GLY A 19 0.57 8.69 -9.61
C GLY A 19 -0.71 8.36 -8.81
N LYS A 20 -1.78 7.88 -9.45
CA LYS A 20 -3.10 7.69 -8.82
C LYS A 20 -3.29 6.35 -8.11
N SER A 21 -2.44 5.37 -8.36
CA SER A 21 -2.49 4.05 -7.72
C SER A 21 -1.40 3.89 -6.67
N GLY A 22 -1.49 2.83 -5.86
CA GLY A 22 -0.43 2.47 -4.91
C GLY A 22 0.94 2.28 -5.58
N PHE A 23 0.99 1.82 -6.84
CA PHE A 23 2.23 1.75 -7.63
C PHE A 23 2.77 3.14 -7.98
N GLY A 24 1.88 4.05 -8.39
CA GLY A 24 2.23 5.43 -8.68
C GLY A 24 2.70 6.21 -7.46
N SER A 25 2.02 6.04 -6.33
CA SER A 25 2.43 6.62 -5.05
C SER A 25 3.80 6.09 -4.62
N TYR A 26 4.07 4.78 -4.79
CA TYR A 26 5.40 4.22 -4.52
C TYR A 26 6.48 4.94 -5.34
N ILE A 27 6.25 5.15 -6.65
CA ILE A 27 7.21 5.86 -7.51
C ILE A 27 7.43 7.29 -7.03
N LEU A 28 6.36 8.02 -6.68
CA LEU A 28 6.45 9.40 -6.19
C LEU A 28 7.26 9.48 -4.88
N TYR A 29 6.94 8.64 -3.90
CA TYR A 29 7.68 8.62 -2.63
C TYR A 29 9.12 8.16 -2.81
N PHE A 30 9.37 7.19 -3.69
CA PHE A 30 10.71 6.72 -4.01
C PHE A 30 11.56 7.86 -4.58
N ILE A 31 11.04 8.58 -5.57
CA ILE A 31 11.73 9.71 -6.22
C ILE A 31 11.96 10.85 -5.22
N SER A 32 10.97 11.18 -4.41
CA SER A 32 11.04 12.29 -3.44
C SER A 32 12.06 12.06 -2.32
N ASN A 33 12.48 10.81 -2.10
CA ASN A 33 13.43 10.43 -1.06
C ASN A 33 14.77 9.92 -1.64
N LEU A 34 15.05 10.18 -2.92
CA LEU A 34 16.34 9.87 -3.51
C LEU A 34 17.46 10.69 -2.87
N PRO A 35 18.64 10.10 -2.60
CA PRO A 35 19.78 10.84 -2.07
C PRO A 35 20.26 11.89 -3.06
N LYS A 36 20.52 13.11 -2.55
CA LYS A 36 20.98 14.24 -3.39
C LYS A 36 22.45 14.11 -3.83
N ASP A 37 23.27 13.54 -2.97
CA ASP A 37 24.71 13.35 -3.20
C ASP A 37 24.99 11.85 -3.37
N ALA A 38 24.95 11.38 -4.63
CA ALA A 38 25.14 9.97 -4.94
C ALA A 38 26.26 9.78 -5.99
N ASP A 39 27.01 8.68 -5.88
CA ASP A 39 28.03 8.27 -6.84
C ASP A 39 27.44 7.59 -8.09
N PHE A 40 26.13 7.74 -8.32
CA PHE A 40 25.40 7.22 -9.48
C PHE A 40 24.51 8.30 -10.10
N GLU A 41 24.10 8.09 -11.35
CA GLU A 41 23.14 8.94 -12.05
C GLU A 41 21.77 8.27 -12.09
N ILE A 42 20.72 9.05 -11.84
CA ILE A 42 19.33 8.57 -11.96
C ILE A 42 18.63 9.26 -13.12
N GLU A 43 17.91 8.48 -13.91
CA GLU A 43 17.05 8.96 -14.97
C GLU A 43 15.71 8.21 -14.91
N LEU A 44 14.60 8.92 -15.16
CA LEU A 44 13.28 8.31 -15.29
C LEU A 44 12.98 8.04 -16.75
N PHE A 45 12.16 7.02 -17.01
CA PHE A 45 11.57 6.85 -18.33
C PHE A 45 10.13 6.32 -18.24
N GLY A 46 9.30 6.76 -19.18
CA GLY A 46 7.88 6.37 -19.26
C GLY A 46 7.17 7.12 -20.39
N THR A 47 5.85 7.26 -20.33
CA THR A 47 5.10 8.04 -21.32
C THR A 47 5.33 9.55 -21.12
N GLU A 48 5.09 10.35 -22.16
CA GLU A 48 5.18 11.81 -22.04
C GLU A 48 4.15 12.37 -21.05
N GLU A 49 3.00 11.71 -20.91
CA GLU A 49 1.93 12.07 -19.98
C GLU A 49 2.38 11.96 -18.52
N ASP A 50 3.25 11.00 -18.21
CA ASP A 50 3.81 10.80 -16.89
C ASP A 50 4.93 11.76 -16.49
N ARG A 51 5.54 12.43 -17.48
CA ARG A 51 6.70 13.31 -17.23
C ARG A 51 6.42 14.31 -16.11
N TYR A 52 5.37 15.10 -16.24
CA TYR A 52 5.06 16.14 -15.26
C TYR A 52 4.75 15.54 -13.88
N THR A 53 4.03 14.42 -13.83
CA THR A 53 3.67 13.75 -12.59
C THR A 53 4.90 13.35 -11.76
N TYR A 54 5.92 12.77 -12.42
CA TYR A 54 7.08 12.21 -11.71
C TYR A 54 8.30 13.12 -11.68
N THR A 55 8.34 14.23 -12.44
CA THR A 55 9.46 15.17 -12.40
C THR A 55 9.14 16.52 -11.77
N SER A 56 7.87 16.78 -11.44
CA SER A 56 7.48 18.03 -10.79
C SER A 56 8.22 18.20 -9.46
N GLY A 57 8.97 19.33 -9.33
CA GLY A 57 9.76 19.61 -8.14
C GLY A 57 11.10 18.85 -8.03
N THR A 58 11.56 18.20 -9.12
CA THR A 58 12.86 17.51 -9.18
C THR A 58 13.62 17.91 -10.46
N ASP A 59 14.96 17.82 -10.40
CA ASP A 59 15.85 18.01 -11.57
C ASP A 59 16.22 16.68 -12.25
N ILE A 60 15.48 15.59 -11.96
CA ILE A 60 15.78 14.27 -12.47
C ILE A 60 15.47 14.21 -13.97
N PRO A 61 16.42 13.82 -14.84
CA PRO A 61 16.19 13.67 -16.27
C PRO A 61 15.08 12.65 -16.58
N TYR A 62 14.29 12.92 -17.61
CA TYR A 62 13.19 12.05 -18.04
C TYR A 62 13.26 11.75 -19.53
N SER A 63 13.33 10.48 -19.89
CA SER A 63 13.28 10.00 -21.28
C SER A 63 11.90 9.50 -21.66
N ALA A 64 11.19 10.29 -22.46
CA ALA A 64 9.84 9.96 -22.90
C ALA A 64 9.79 8.84 -23.95
N ILE A 65 8.78 7.99 -23.83
CA ILE A 65 8.46 6.93 -24.77
C ILE A 65 7.11 7.22 -25.41
N LYS A 66 7.05 7.20 -26.72
CA LYS A 66 5.77 7.30 -27.46
C LYS A 66 5.05 5.96 -27.43
N LEU A 67 4.17 5.78 -26.45
CA LEU A 67 3.46 4.52 -26.22
C LEU A 67 2.06 4.81 -25.66
N LEU A 68 1.04 4.12 -26.19
CA LEU A 68 -0.26 4.07 -25.54
C LEU A 68 -0.22 3.01 -24.42
N GLU A 69 -0.63 3.35 -23.21
CA GLU A 69 -0.59 2.46 -22.04
C GLU A 69 -1.72 1.40 -22.07
N THR A 70 -1.85 0.69 -23.18
CA THR A 70 -2.70 -0.47 -23.26
C THR A 70 -1.91 -1.74 -22.93
N PRO A 71 -2.51 -2.78 -22.31
CA PRO A 71 -1.80 -4.03 -21.98
C PRO A 71 -1.10 -4.66 -23.20
N LYS A 72 -1.71 -4.54 -24.38
CA LYS A 72 -1.14 -5.05 -25.64
C LYS A 72 0.09 -4.27 -26.08
N ALA A 73 0.04 -2.92 -26.01
CA ALA A 73 1.14 -2.07 -26.45
C ALA A 73 2.33 -2.15 -25.47
N LEU A 74 2.07 -2.10 -24.18
CA LEU A 74 3.07 -2.29 -23.11
C LEU A 74 3.79 -3.64 -23.27
N ARG A 75 3.03 -4.73 -23.43
CA ARG A 75 3.61 -6.07 -23.63
C ARG A 75 4.50 -6.12 -24.88
N ARG A 76 4.09 -5.51 -26.01
CA ARG A 76 4.92 -5.46 -27.23
C ARG A 76 6.18 -4.64 -27.02
N TRP A 77 6.08 -3.49 -26.36
CA TRP A 77 7.22 -2.62 -26.07
C TRP A 77 8.30 -3.36 -25.25
N TYR A 78 7.92 -3.96 -24.12
CA TYR A 78 8.87 -4.73 -23.31
C TYR A 78 9.46 -5.95 -24.04
N LYS A 79 8.69 -6.56 -24.93
CA LYS A 79 9.17 -7.73 -25.68
C LYS A 79 10.18 -7.38 -26.77
N TYR A 80 10.00 -6.25 -27.47
CA TYR A 80 10.74 -5.95 -28.69
C TYR A 80 11.59 -4.69 -28.63
N HIS A 81 11.26 -3.72 -27.78
CA HIS A 81 11.85 -2.38 -27.81
C HIS A 81 12.63 -2.02 -26.56
N ALA A 82 12.21 -2.43 -25.37
CA ALA A 82 12.77 -2.02 -24.09
C ALA A 82 14.29 -2.25 -23.98
N ASN A 83 14.80 -3.46 -24.31
CA ASN A 83 16.23 -3.73 -24.21
C ASN A 83 17.07 -2.85 -25.17
N ARG A 84 16.54 -2.52 -26.36
CA ARG A 84 17.23 -1.60 -27.29
C ARG A 84 17.24 -0.18 -26.75
N PHE A 85 16.12 0.28 -26.18
CA PHE A 85 15.99 1.57 -25.55
C PHE A 85 16.98 1.72 -24.38
N ILE A 86 17.00 0.77 -23.45
CA ILE A 86 17.90 0.72 -22.30
C ILE A 86 19.38 0.78 -22.74
N LYS A 87 19.75 -0.05 -23.72
CA LYS A 87 21.11 -0.05 -24.27
C LYS A 87 21.46 1.28 -24.93
N LYS A 88 20.55 1.91 -25.68
CA LYS A 88 20.77 3.20 -26.34
C LYS A 88 21.05 4.32 -25.32
N HIS A 89 20.37 4.32 -24.17
CA HIS A 89 20.54 5.33 -23.12
C HIS A 89 21.69 4.99 -22.15
N GLY A 90 22.33 3.84 -22.31
CA GLY A 90 23.47 3.44 -21.51
C GLY A 90 23.15 3.15 -20.04
N TYR A 91 21.92 2.68 -19.75
CA TYR A 91 21.54 2.32 -18.39
C TYR A 91 22.24 1.02 -17.98
N ASP A 92 22.96 1.07 -16.86
CA ASP A 92 23.63 -0.09 -16.27
C ASP A 92 22.65 -0.92 -15.44
N ALA A 93 21.65 -0.26 -14.84
CA ALA A 93 20.59 -0.90 -14.06
C ALA A 93 19.23 -0.23 -14.28
N VAL A 94 18.15 -1.00 -14.09
CA VAL A 94 16.76 -0.50 -14.18
C VAL A 94 15.94 -1.03 -13.02
N ILE A 95 15.26 -0.12 -12.31
CA ILE A 95 14.26 -0.41 -11.28
C ILE A 95 12.89 -0.42 -11.95
N TYR A 96 12.10 -1.47 -11.70
CA TYR A 96 10.74 -1.66 -12.19
C TYR A 96 9.74 -1.62 -11.02
N PRO A 97 9.26 -0.43 -10.60
CA PRO A 97 8.39 -0.30 -9.43
C PRO A 97 7.00 -0.92 -9.60
N SER A 98 6.51 -0.97 -10.84
CA SER A 98 5.20 -1.55 -11.19
C SER A 98 5.31 -2.98 -11.70
N ALA A 99 6.26 -3.78 -11.18
CA ALA A 99 6.55 -5.12 -11.69
C ALA A 99 5.36 -6.09 -11.56
N ASN A 100 4.41 -5.84 -10.65
CA ASN A 100 3.16 -6.57 -10.55
C ASN A 100 2.26 -6.41 -11.78
N LYS A 101 2.25 -5.23 -12.41
CA LYS A 101 1.43 -4.92 -13.58
C LYS A 101 2.15 -5.20 -14.88
N ILE A 102 3.44 -4.83 -14.95
CA ILE A 102 4.21 -4.89 -16.18
C ILE A 102 5.69 -5.12 -15.89
N LEU A 103 6.32 -6.03 -16.67
CA LEU A 103 7.73 -6.38 -16.51
C LEU A 103 8.28 -6.95 -17.82
N PRO A 104 9.55 -6.68 -18.18
CA PRO A 104 10.23 -7.37 -19.28
C PRO A 104 10.29 -8.87 -19.01
N GLY A 105 10.04 -9.68 -20.04
CA GLY A 105 10.20 -11.14 -19.91
C GLY A 105 11.68 -11.60 -19.93
N LYS A 106 12.62 -10.70 -20.23
CA LYS A 106 14.08 -10.91 -20.23
C LYS A 106 14.80 -9.58 -20.07
N PHE A 107 15.92 -9.60 -19.36
CA PHE A 107 16.81 -8.48 -19.12
C PHE A 107 18.13 -8.71 -19.88
N LYS A 108 18.51 -7.81 -20.78
CA LYS A 108 19.71 -7.96 -21.61
C LYS A 108 20.57 -6.71 -21.53
N GLY A 109 21.80 -6.87 -21.02
CA GLY A 109 22.80 -5.81 -20.98
C GLY A 109 22.57 -4.77 -19.88
N HIS A 110 21.75 -5.06 -18.88
CA HIS A 110 21.54 -4.25 -17.69
C HIS A 110 21.07 -5.12 -16.51
N THR A 111 21.29 -4.66 -15.30
CA THR A 111 20.72 -5.28 -14.10
C THR A 111 19.23 -4.89 -13.99
N GLY A 112 18.32 -5.86 -13.94
CA GLY A 112 16.89 -5.62 -13.71
C GLY A 112 16.53 -5.90 -12.26
N LEU A 113 16.00 -4.90 -11.55
CA LEU A 113 15.44 -4.99 -10.21
C LEU A 113 13.92 -4.83 -10.29
N ALA A 114 13.17 -5.87 -9.94
CA ALA A 114 11.71 -5.82 -9.89
C ALA A 114 11.24 -5.54 -8.46
N VAL A 115 10.34 -4.56 -8.28
CA VAL A 115 9.73 -4.27 -6.98
C VAL A 115 8.31 -4.80 -6.97
N ILE A 116 7.98 -5.58 -5.95
CA ILE A 116 6.69 -6.26 -5.80
C ILE A 116 5.99 -5.75 -4.53
N ASN A 117 4.92 -4.97 -4.73
CA ASN A 117 4.18 -4.27 -3.67
C ASN A 117 2.75 -4.81 -3.47
N SER A 118 2.40 -5.94 -4.09
CA SER A 118 1.13 -6.65 -3.91
C SER A 118 1.33 -8.15 -4.08
N ILE A 119 0.30 -8.93 -3.80
CA ILE A 119 0.36 -10.39 -3.88
C ILE A 119 0.38 -10.80 -5.36
N MET A 120 1.54 -11.23 -5.84
CA MET A 120 1.78 -11.52 -7.25
C MET A 120 0.88 -12.63 -7.79
N SER A 121 0.61 -13.68 -7.00
CA SER A 121 -0.28 -14.78 -7.42
C SER A 121 -1.71 -14.28 -7.65
N SER A 122 -2.20 -13.34 -6.86
CA SER A 122 -3.50 -12.69 -7.04
C SER A 122 -3.50 -11.85 -8.31
N ASP A 123 -2.54 -10.93 -8.45
CA ASP A 123 -2.46 -10.02 -9.60
C ASP A 123 -2.42 -10.77 -10.94
N ILE A 124 -1.56 -11.79 -11.04
CA ILE A 124 -1.46 -12.57 -12.28
C ILE A 124 -2.68 -13.44 -12.58
N SER A 125 -3.51 -13.77 -11.58
CA SER A 125 -4.75 -14.54 -11.79
C SER A 125 -5.78 -13.75 -12.59
N GLU A 126 -5.81 -12.43 -12.45
CA GLU A 126 -6.71 -11.50 -13.12
C GLU A 126 -6.26 -11.12 -14.54
N MET A 127 -4.98 -11.39 -14.88
CA MET A 127 -4.41 -11.02 -16.17
C MET A 127 -4.81 -11.95 -17.31
N ASP A 128 -4.80 -11.42 -18.54
CA ASP A 128 -4.86 -12.23 -19.75
C ASP A 128 -3.67 -13.22 -19.83
N ARG A 129 -3.88 -14.36 -20.50
CA ARG A 129 -2.90 -15.46 -20.59
C ARG A 129 -1.51 -15.00 -21.09
N LYS A 130 -1.44 -14.00 -22.00
CA LYS A 130 -0.17 -13.55 -22.58
C LYS A 130 0.59 -12.65 -21.61
N SER A 131 -0.10 -11.73 -20.95
CA SER A 131 0.46 -10.87 -19.90
C SER A 131 0.95 -11.69 -18.72
N ARG A 132 0.10 -12.61 -18.20
CA ARG A 132 0.46 -13.57 -17.15
C ARG A 132 1.76 -14.33 -17.47
N ARG A 133 1.87 -14.86 -18.70
CA ARG A 133 3.07 -15.60 -19.11
C ARG A 133 4.31 -14.69 -19.16
N GLN A 134 4.16 -13.43 -19.59
CA GLN A 134 5.27 -12.47 -19.65
C GLN A 134 5.74 -12.10 -18.24
N ILE A 135 4.83 -11.75 -17.34
CA ILE A 135 5.14 -11.39 -15.95
C ILE A 135 5.80 -12.56 -15.23
N LYS A 136 5.21 -13.76 -15.26
CA LYS A 136 5.82 -14.98 -14.68
C LYS A 136 7.24 -15.21 -15.17
N LYS A 137 7.47 -15.01 -16.47
CA LYS A 137 8.80 -15.13 -17.05
C LYS A 137 9.71 -14.01 -16.55
N GLY A 138 9.21 -12.77 -16.44
CA GLY A 138 9.94 -11.61 -15.98
C GLY A 138 10.44 -11.78 -14.55
N ILE A 139 9.58 -12.15 -13.61
CA ILE A 139 9.96 -12.34 -12.20
C ILE A 139 11.01 -13.43 -12.00
N ILE A 140 10.94 -14.53 -12.77
CA ILE A 140 11.93 -15.60 -12.72
C ILE A 140 13.29 -15.15 -13.26
N HIS A 141 13.30 -14.30 -14.31
CA HIS A 141 14.53 -13.85 -14.98
C HIS A 141 15.06 -12.52 -14.46
N ALA A 142 14.34 -11.81 -13.59
CA ALA A 142 14.87 -10.63 -12.92
C ALA A 142 16.15 -11.01 -12.16
N HIS A 143 17.13 -10.10 -12.15
CA HIS A 143 18.39 -10.34 -11.48
C HIS A 143 18.20 -10.28 -9.96
N LYS A 144 17.41 -9.31 -9.50
CA LYS A 144 17.06 -9.10 -8.10
C LYS A 144 15.58 -8.70 -8.00
N LEU A 145 14.95 -9.06 -6.90
CA LEU A 145 13.58 -8.68 -6.58
C LEU A 145 13.52 -8.07 -5.18
N ILE A 146 12.68 -7.08 -5.01
CA ILE A 146 12.27 -6.57 -3.71
C ILE A 146 10.84 -7.01 -3.48
N ALA A 147 10.58 -7.59 -2.32
CA ALA A 147 9.25 -7.88 -1.82
C ALA A 147 8.95 -6.94 -0.64
N ALA A 148 7.78 -6.29 -0.64
CA ALA A 148 7.42 -5.34 0.40
C ALA A 148 7.10 -6.00 1.76
N SER A 149 7.04 -7.34 1.82
CA SER A 149 6.87 -8.13 3.04
C SER A 149 7.38 -9.55 2.85
N ASN A 150 7.59 -10.28 3.96
CA ASN A 150 7.88 -11.71 3.92
C ASN A 150 6.71 -12.50 3.32
N PHE A 151 5.47 -12.06 3.55
CA PHE A 151 4.28 -12.67 2.94
C PHE A 151 4.34 -12.63 1.40
N ILE A 152 4.74 -11.49 0.81
CA ILE A 152 4.96 -11.36 -0.63
C ILE A 152 6.16 -12.20 -1.10
N LYS A 153 7.26 -12.23 -0.31
CA LYS A 153 8.41 -13.10 -0.62
C LYS A 153 7.99 -14.56 -0.72
N ASP A 154 7.21 -15.05 0.22
CA ASP A 154 6.72 -16.43 0.22
C ASP A 154 5.83 -16.72 -0.99
N ASP A 155 5.01 -15.75 -1.39
CA ASP A 155 4.20 -15.86 -2.61
C ASP A 155 5.07 -15.98 -3.87
N LEU A 156 6.13 -15.17 -3.98
CA LEU A 156 7.09 -15.22 -5.09
C LEU A 156 7.85 -16.56 -5.14
N VAL A 157 8.25 -17.09 -3.98
CA VAL A 157 8.90 -18.41 -3.89
C VAL A 157 7.96 -19.51 -4.37
N ARG A 158 6.67 -19.47 -3.97
CA ARG A 158 5.64 -20.40 -4.48
C ARG A 158 5.45 -20.30 -5.99
N LEU A 159 5.68 -19.14 -6.59
CA LEU A 159 5.64 -18.93 -8.05
C LEU A 159 6.92 -19.36 -8.77
N GLY A 160 7.93 -19.88 -8.05
CA GLY A 160 9.17 -20.44 -8.59
C GLY A 160 10.32 -19.46 -8.67
N VAL A 161 10.26 -18.32 -7.98
CA VAL A 161 11.40 -17.41 -7.85
C VAL A 161 12.36 -17.94 -6.79
N ALA A 162 13.65 -17.97 -7.08
CA ALA A 162 14.68 -18.39 -6.13
C ALA A 162 14.78 -17.39 -4.96
N SER A 163 14.73 -17.90 -3.73
CA SER A 163 14.64 -17.07 -2.51
C SER A 163 15.83 -16.12 -2.34
N GLU A 164 17.02 -16.52 -2.78
CA GLU A 164 18.25 -15.72 -2.74
C GLU A 164 18.22 -14.49 -3.66
N LYS A 165 17.29 -14.42 -4.60
CA LYS A 165 17.07 -13.23 -5.44
C LYS A 165 16.16 -12.21 -4.80
N ILE A 166 15.46 -12.56 -3.72
CA ILE A 166 14.41 -11.75 -3.12
C ILE A 166 14.92 -11.14 -1.82
N THR A 167 15.00 -9.82 -1.79
CA THR A 167 15.23 -9.03 -0.57
C THR A 167 13.90 -8.49 -0.08
N VAL A 168 13.61 -8.63 1.22
CA VAL A 168 12.44 -8.00 1.84
C VAL A 168 12.84 -6.59 2.25
N ILE A 169 12.10 -5.60 1.72
CA ILE A 169 12.25 -4.19 2.07
C ILE A 169 10.84 -3.62 2.24
N HIS A 170 10.50 -3.27 3.47
CA HIS A 170 9.20 -2.69 3.78
C HIS A 170 9.07 -1.30 3.17
N ASN A 171 7.86 -0.95 2.77
CA ASN A 171 7.56 0.40 2.30
C ASN A 171 7.53 1.36 3.49
N GLY A 172 8.00 2.58 3.26
CA GLY A 172 7.82 3.68 4.21
C GLY A 172 6.40 4.25 4.20
N ILE A 173 6.11 5.07 5.21
CA ILE A 173 4.94 5.96 5.25
C ILE A 173 5.39 7.42 5.23
N ASP A 174 4.48 8.33 4.89
CA ASP A 174 4.76 9.77 4.90
C ASP A 174 4.51 10.35 6.30
N HIS A 175 5.56 10.45 7.11
CA HIS A 175 5.50 11.01 8.46
C HIS A 175 5.23 12.53 8.51
N LYS A 176 5.24 13.23 7.37
CA LYS A 176 4.82 14.64 7.29
C LYS A 176 3.30 14.75 7.16
N LEU A 177 2.68 13.71 6.59
CA LEU A 177 1.23 13.62 6.44
C LEU A 177 0.60 12.90 7.63
N PHE A 178 1.17 11.76 8.04
CA PHE A 178 0.67 10.92 9.12
C PHE A 178 1.48 11.14 10.41
N PHE A 179 0.92 11.88 11.34
CA PHE A 179 1.50 12.21 12.64
C PHE A 179 0.39 12.36 13.70
N PRO A 180 0.70 12.27 15.01
CA PRO A 180 -0.31 12.36 16.06
C PRO A 180 -1.07 13.69 16.02
N MET A 181 -2.39 13.62 15.95
CA MET A 181 -3.30 14.78 15.85
C MET A 181 -4.32 14.84 17.00
N ALA A 182 -4.14 14.05 18.07
CA ALA A 182 -5.15 13.88 19.13
C ALA A 182 -5.63 15.19 19.76
N ASP A 183 -4.73 16.18 19.87
CA ASP A 183 -5.02 17.47 20.50
C ASP A 183 -5.67 18.50 19.55
N ILE A 184 -5.87 18.14 18.28
CA ILE A 184 -6.40 19.09 17.27
C ILE A 184 -7.94 19.02 17.21
N PHE A 185 -8.55 17.95 17.72
CA PHE A 185 -9.99 17.74 17.64
C PHE A 185 -10.69 18.02 18.97
N GLU A 186 -10.91 19.28 19.28
CA GLU A 186 -11.77 19.72 20.40
C GLU A 186 -13.26 19.52 20.06
N ASP A 187 -13.61 19.54 18.77
CA ASP A 187 -14.98 19.46 18.30
C ASP A 187 -15.51 18.01 18.22
N GLU A 188 -16.82 17.83 18.46
CA GLU A 188 -17.51 16.56 18.23
C GLU A 188 -17.57 16.15 16.75
N ILE A 189 -17.24 17.05 15.81
CA ILE A 189 -17.32 16.86 14.38
C ILE A 189 -15.97 17.03 13.74
N VAL A 190 -15.49 16.01 13.03
CA VAL A 190 -14.32 16.09 12.16
C VAL A 190 -14.77 16.57 10.79
N ASP A 191 -14.49 17.84 10.47
CA ASP A 191 -14.80 18.42 9.16
C ASP A 191 -13.71 18.06 8.14
N ILE A 192 -14.06 17.16 7.22
CA ILE A 192 -13.23 16.75 6.09
C ILE A 192 -14.09 16.89 4.84
N LYS A 193 -14.10 18.04 4.21
CA LYS A 193 -14.97 18.32 3.05
C LYS A 193 -14.89 17.22 2.00
N PRO A 194 -16.06 16.71 1.49
CA PRO A 194 -17.42 17.18 1.77
C PRO A 194 -18.07 16.54 3.01
N PHE A 195 -17.32 15.83 3.84
CA PHE A 195 -17.83 15.04 4.96
C PHE A 195 -17.72 15.80 6.29
N ALA A 196 -18.75 15.71 7.12
CA ALA A 196 -18.77 16.11 8.52
C ALA A 196 -19.01 14.85 9.36
N ILE A 197 -17.93 14.28 9.92
CA ILE A 197 -17.99 12.99 10.60
C ILE A 197 -18.09 13.23 12.10
N LYS A 198 -19.23 12.81 12.69
CA LYS A 198 -19.45 12.97 14.12
C LYS A 198 -18.70 11.91 14.93
N ARG A 199 -17.98 12.36 15.95
CA ARG A 199 -17.28 11.49 16.92
C ARG A 199 -18.25 10.96 18.00
N PRO A 200 -17.93 9.88 18.69
CA PRO A 200 -16.80 8.98 18.44
C PRO A 200 -17.07 8.03 17.26
N TYR A 201 -16.04 7.61 16.55
CA TYR A 201 -16.16 6.65 15.45
C TYR A 201 -14.96 5.71 15.34
N PHE A 202 -15.22 4.52 14.79
CA PHE A 202 -14.22 3.60 14.27
C PHE A 202 -14.07 3.84 12.77
N VAL A 203 -12.87 3.60 12.22
CA VAL A 203 -12.60 3.80 10.80
C VAL A 203 -12.00 2.55 10.15
N TYR A 204 -12.43 2.27 8.92
CA TYR A 204 -11.79 1.30 8.04
C TYR A 204 -11.59 1.93 6.66
N GLY A 205 -10.32 2.12 6.28
CA GLY A 205 -9.93 2.64 4.95
C GLY A 205 -9.65 1.49 3.99
N SER A 206 -10.58 1.16 3.10
CA SER A 206 -10.41 0.09 2.11
C SER A 206 -11.44 0.18 0.98
N THR A 207 -11.00 -0.11 -0.26
CA THR A 207 -11.91 -0.25 -1.41
C THR A 207 -12.90 -1.40 -1.19
N LEU A 208 -14.15 -1.22 -1.59
CA LEU A 208 -15.23 -2.21 -1.47
C LEU A 208 -15.11 -3.25 -2.60
N SER A 209 -13.98 -3.95 -2.70
CA SER A 209 -13.60 -4.72 -3.88
C SER A 209 -13.85 -6.22 -3.79
N SER A 210 -13.78 -6.82 -2.60
CA SER A 210 -13.89 -8.27 -2.45
C SER A 210 -14.34 -8.68 -1.04
N PRO A 211 -14.88 -9.93 -0.89
CA PRO A 211 -15.19 -10.52 0.42
C PRO A 211 -13.99 -10.65 1.35
N GLU A 212 -12.77 -10.73 0.82
CA GLU A 212 -11.53 -10.85 1.60
C GLU A 212 -11.23 -9.59 2.44
N LYS A 213 -11.81 -8.45 2.07
CA LYS A 213 -11.74 -7.20 2.86
C LYS A 213 -12.62 -7.23 4.12
N LYS A 214 -13.51 -8.21 4.25
CA LYS A 214 -14.31 -8.47 5.46
C LYS A 214 -15.19 -7.30 5.94
N HIS A 215 -15.68 -6.46 5.03
CA HIS A 215 -16.56 -5.34 5.38
C HIS A 215 -17.88 -5.80 6.04
N ILE A 216 -18.50 -6.88 5.54
CA ILE A 216 -19.78 -7.40 6.07
C ILE A 216 -19.56 -7.96 7.48
N GLU A 217 -18.50 -8.71 7.71
CA GLU A 217 -18.13 -9.22 9.04
C GLU A 217 -17.81 -8.08 10.01
N LEU A 218 -17.18 -7.00 9.51
CA LEU A 218 -16.95 -5.80 10.32
C LEU A 218 -18.25 -5.10 10.71
N ILE A 219 -19.23 -4.96 9.80
CA ILE A 219 -20.55 -4.42 10.10
C ILE A 219 -21.21 -5.26 11.20
N LYS A 220 -21.19 -6.59 11.10
CA LYS A 220 -21.74 -7.50 12.11
C LYS A 220 -21.05 -7.37 13.47
N ALA A 221 -19.73 -7.22 13.48
CA ALA A 221 -18.96 -7.00 14.72
C ALA A 221 -19.33 -5.64 15.35
N PHE A 222 -19.51 -4.61 14.55
CA PHE A 222 -19.98 -3.30 15.00
C PHE A 222 -21.40 -3.37 15.59
N GLU A 223 -22.33 -4.09 14.95
CA GLU A 223 -23.68 -4.33 15.48
C GLU A 223 -23.63 -5.00 16.85
N LEU A 224 -22.79 -6.03 16.99
CA LEU A 224 -22.61 -6.74 18.25
C LEU A 224 -22.00 -5.83 19.33
N PHE A 225 -21.00 -5.03 18.99
CA PHE A 225 -20.43 -4.02 19.88
C PHE A 225 -21.52 -3.03 20.35
N LYS A 226 -22.31 -2.48 19.44
CA LYS A 226 -23.40 -1.54 19.77
C LYS A 226 -24.45 -2.19 20.68
N LYS A 227 -24.83 -3.42 20.39
CA LYS A 227 -25.80 -4.20 21.18
C LYS A 227 -25.31 -4.44 22.61
N ASN A 228 -24.01 -4.77 22.76
CA ASN A 228 -23.44 -5.12 24.07
C ASN A 228 -23.17 -3.88 24.94
N THR A 229 -22.82 -2.76 24.34
CA THR A 229 -22.35 -1.57 25.09
C THR A 229 -23.36 -0.42 25.11
N GLY A 230 -24.26 -0.33 24.15
CA GLY A 230 -25.10 0.86 23.95
C GLY A 230 -24.33 2.12 23.57
N ALA A 231 -23.03 2.00 23.25
CA ALA A 231 -22.13 3.13 23.03
C ALA A 231 -22.53 3.96 21.77
N PRO A 232 -22.32 5.30 21.79
CA PRO A 232 -22.78 6.19 20.71
C PRO A 232 -21.88 6.16 19.46
N HIS A 233 -20.94 5.23 19.39
CA HIS A 233 -19.95 5.14 18.32
C HIS A 233 -20.57 4.93 16.94
N ARG A 234 -19.85 5.42 15.92
CA ARG A 234 -20.15 5.23 14.50
C ARG A 234 -19.08 4.36 13.85
N LEU A 235 -19.44 3.78 12.70
CA LEU A 235 -18.52 3.06 11.83
C LEU A 235 -18.37 3.83 10.50
N VAL A 236 -17.15 4.23 10.17
CA VAL A 236 -16.82 4.91 8.92
C VAL A 236 -16.05 3.95 8.00
N LEU A 237 -16.66 3.61 6.87
CA LEU A 237 -16.08 2.80 5.81
C LEU A 237 -15.65 3.75 4.69
N ALA A 238 -14.33 4.01 4.60
CA ALA A 238 -13.78 4.98 3.67
C ALA A 238 -13.07 4.27 2.51
N GLY A 239 -13.62 4.41 1.29
CA GLY A 239 -13.04 3.80 0.09
C GLY A 239 -14.01 3.75 -1.09
N ASN A 240 -13.43 3.64 -2.28
CA ASN A 240 -14.21 3.56 -3.50
C ASN A 240 -15.08 2.30 -3.56
N ASP A 241 -16.22 2.45 -4.22
CA ASP A 241 -17.00 1.30 -4.68
C ASP A 241 -16.16 0.44 -5.62
N GLY A 242 -16.28 -0.86 -5.43
CA GLY A 242 -15.65 -1.89 -6.23
C GLY A 242 -16.64 -3.00 -6.57
N PRO A 243 -16.17 -4.13 -7.10
CA PRO A 243 -17.04 -5.24 -7.52
C PRO A 243 -17.93 -5.84 -6.41
N TYR A 244 -17.59 -5.61 -5.14
CA TYR A 244 -18.35 -6.14 -3.98
C TYR A 244 -19.10 -5.04 -3.21
N ALA A 245 -19.27 -3.85 -3.82
CA ALA A 245 -19.87 -2.70 -3.14
C ALA A 245 -21.36 -2.89 -2.86
N GLU A 246 -22.12 -3.49 -3.80
CA GLU A 246 -23.58 -3.69 -3.67
C GLU A 246 -23.94 -4.50 -2.41
N GLU A 247 -23.21 -5.57 -2.15
CA GLU A 247 -23.40 -6.43 -0.98
C GLU A 247 -23.07 -5.69 0.32
N ILE A 248 -22.04 -4.84 0.30
CA ILE A 248 -21.65 -4.06 1.48
C ILE A 248 -22.66 -2.94 1.76
N HIS A 249 -23.08 -2.20 0.71
CA HIS A 249 -24.13 -1.18 0.84
C HIS A 249 -25.42 -1.79 1.38
N LYS A 250 -25.80 -2.96 0.87
CA LYS A 250 -26.98 -3.69 1.38
C LYS A 250 -26.82 -4.08 2.85
N ALA A 251 -25.66 -4.65 3.24
CA ALA A 251 -25.41 -5.02 4.63
C ALA A 251 -25.46 -3.82 5.58
N ALA A 252 -24.93 -2.66 5.16
CA ALA A 252 -24.99 -1.43 5.94
C ALA A 252 -26.43 -0.89 6.06
N PHE A 253 -27.19 -0.93 4.96
CA PHE A 253 -28.58 -0.46 4.93
C PHE A 253 -29.52 -1.35 5.76
N ASP A 254 -29.36 -2.67 5.70
CA ASP A 254 -30.17 -3.65 6.41
C ASP A 254 -29.82 -3.73 7.91
N SER A 255 -28.73 -3.08 8.34
CA SER A 255 -28.31 -3.04 9.74
C SER A 255 -29.31 -2.30 10.63
N GLN A 256 -29.58 -2.83 11.82
CA GLN A 256 -30.35 -2.11 12.84
C GLN A 256 -29.68 -0.81 13.32
N TYR A 257 -28.38 -0.62 13.02
CA TYR A 257 -27.59 0.57 13.30
C TYR A 257 -27.18 1.32 12.02
N ALA A 258 -27.97 1.22 10.95
CA ALA A 258 -27.69 1.84 9.65
C ALA A 258 -27.38 3.34 9.76
N SER A 259 -28.06 4.06 10.69
CA SER A 259 -27.81 5.50 10.96
C SER A 259 -26.41 5.81 11.51
N ASP A 260 -25.71 4.80 12.03
CA ASP A 260 -24.38 4.93 12.60
C ASP A 260 -23.28 4.37 11.69
N ILE A 261 -23.64 3.88 10.48
CA ILE A 261 -22.71 3.34 9.50
C ILE A 261 -22.59 4.30 8.31
N PHE A 262 -21.38 4.81 8.05
CA PHE A 262 -21.11 5.78 7.01
C PHE A 262 -20.18 5.18 5.94
N LEU A 263 -20.67 5.10 4.70
CA LEU A 263 -19.86 4.77 3.53
C LEU A 263 -19.53 6.09 2.82
N THR A 264 -18.24 6.46 2.79
CA THR A 264 -17.83 7.76 2.24
C THR A 264 -17.67 7.74 0.71
N GLY A 265 -17.56 6.57 0.09
CA GLY A 265 -17.08 6.47 -1.28
C GLY A 265 -15.62 6.91 -1.40
N PHE A 266 -15.24 7.52 -2.53
CA PHE A 266 -13.88 8.01 -2.74
C PHE A 266 -13.45 8.96 -1.63
N PHE A 267 -12.30 8.65 -1.03
CA PHE A 267 -11.72 9.47 0.02
C PHE A 267 -10.27 9.80 -0.35
N PRO A 268 -9.92 11.09 -0.53
CA PRO A 268 -8.57 11.49 -0.91
C PRO A 268 -7.54 11.04 0.14
N HIS A 269 -6.40 10.51 -0.34
CA HIS A 269 -5.38 9.94 0.54
C HIS A 269 -4.83 10.97 1.55
N GLU A 270 -4.67 12.22 1.14
CA GLU A 270 -4.22 13.32 1.98
C GLU A 270 -5.16 13.64 3.15
N ASN A 271 -6.42 13.22 3.07
CA ASN A 271 -7.40 13.43 4.12
C ASN A 271 -7.45 12.29 5.15
N PHE A 272 -6.82 11.14 4.85
CA PHE A 272 -6.82 10.00 5.78
C PHE A 272 -6.15 10.32 7.11
N ALA A 273 -5.12 11.17 7.13
CA ALA A 273 -4.48 11.57 8.39
C ALA A 273 -5.47 12.21 9.37
N ARG A 274 -6.35 13.10 8.88
CA ARG A 274 -7.40 13.71 9.70
C ARG A 274 -8.48 12.71 10.09
N LEU A 275 -8.83 11.81 9.16
CA LEU A 275 -9.82 10.77 9.41
C LEU A 275 -9.32 9.79 10.49
N TYR A 276 -8.06 9.38 10.43
CA TYR A 276 -7.44 8.56 11.47
C TYR A 276 -7.36 9.32 12.80
N GLY A 277 -6.76 10.51 12.82
CA GLY A 277 -6.56 11.28 14.05
C GLY A 277 -7.85 11.58 14.84
N GLY A 278 -9.00 11.67 14.16
CA GLY A 278 -10.31 11.85 14.79
C GLY A 278 -10.99 10.55 15.27
N ALA A 279 -10.48 9.37 14.88
CA ALA A 279 -11.09 8.08 15.20
C ALA A 279 -10.71 7.58 16.60
N VAL A 280 -11.54 6.70 17.16
CA VAL A 280 -11.24 5.95 18.39
C VAL A 280 -10.25 4.82 18.11
N ALA A 281 -10.41 4.15 16.98
CA ALA A 281 -9.49 3.13 16.50
C ALA A 281 -9.65 2.91 14.98
N CYS A 282 -8.58 2.43 14.34
CA CYS A 282 -8.62 1.87 13.00
C CYS A 282 -8.93 0.38 13.08
N LEU A 283 -9.90 -0.07 12.27
CA LEU A 283 -10.28 -1.47 12.15
C LEU A 283 -9.77 -2.00 10.81
N PHE A 284 -9.06 -3.13 10.81
CA PHE A 284 -8.49 -3.68 9.59
C PHE A 284 -8.68 -5.21 9.51
N PRO A 285 -9.88 -5.69 9.19
CA PRO A 285 -10.24 -7.12 9.25
C PRO A 285 -9.80 -7.94 8.02
N SER A 286 -9.18 -7.32 7.02
CA SER A 286 -8.78 -7.96 5.76
C SER A 286 -7.95 -9.23 5.99
N VAL A 287 -8.16 -10.25 5.15
CA VAL A 287 -7.43 -11.53 5.24
C VAL A 287 -6.35 -11.69 4.18
N ASN A 288 -6.31 -10.82 3.18
CA ASN A 288 -5.38 -10.94 2.05
C ASN A 288 -4.68 -9.60 1.79
N GLU A 289 -3.73 -9.25 2.65
CA GLU A 289 -2.94 -8.02 2.57
C GLU A 289 -1.47 -8.31 2.34
N GLY A 290 -0.92 -7.72 1.27
CA GLY A 290 0.49 -7.86 0.95
C GLY A 290 1.41 -6.88 1.67
N VAL A 291 0.91 -5.67 2.00
CA VAL A 291 1.72 -4.57 2.55
C VAL A 291 1.16 -3.99 3.85
N GLY A 292 -0.14 -3.69 3.93
CA GLY A 292 -0.76 -3.21 5.17
C GLY A 292 -0.41 -1.77 5.57
N LEU A 293 -0.09 -0.86 4.62
CA LEU A 293 0.25 0.54 4.93
C LEU A 293 -0.80 1.27 5.80
N PRO A 294 -2.13 1.08 5.60
CA PRO A 294 -3.12 1.80 6.39
C PRO A 294 -3.01 1.58 7.90
N ILE A 295 -2.53 0.40 8.36
CA ILE A 295 -2.35 0.18 9.80
C ILE A 295 -1.16 0.97 10.35
N LEU A 296 -0.09 1.13 9.56
CA LEU A 296 1.06 1.98 9.94
C LEU A 296 0.68 3.46 9.93
N GLU A 297 -0.09 3.90 8.94
CA GLU A 297 -0.60 5.27 8.83
C GLU A 297 -1.47 5.63 10.05
N ALA A 298 -2.37 4.72 10.45
CA ALA A 298 -3.20 4.88 11.63
C ALA A 298 -2.37 4.93 12.91
N MET A 299 -1.40 4.03 13.08
CA MET A 299 -0.48 4.04 14.22
C MET A 299 0.35 5.33 14.28
N ALA A 300 0.85 5.82 13.14
CA ALA A 300 1.57 7.09 13.07
C ALA A 300 0.69 8.28 13.46
N CYS A 301 -0.63 8.23 13.16
CA CYS A 301 -1.60 9.24 13.62
C CYS A 301 -1.94 9.14 15.11
N GLY A 302 -1.37 8.16 15.82
CA GLY A 302 -1.59 8.02 17.27
C GLY A 302 -2.94 7.42 17.64
N ILE A 303 -3.48 6.51 16.82
CA ILE A 303 -4.71 5.80 17.16
C ILE A 303 -4.48 4.29 17.26
N PRO A 304 -5.21 3.58 18.13
CA PRO A 304 -5.17 2.13 18.23
C PRO A 304 -5.56 1.46 16.93
N VAL A 305 -4.98 0.27 16.68
CA VAL A 305 -5.32 -0.57 15.53
C VAL A 305 -5.84 -1.92 16.01
N LEU A 306 -7.00 -2.32 15.48
CA LEU A 306 -7.58 -3.65 15.64
C LEU A 306 -7.54 -4.34 14.28
N CYS A 307 -6.72 -5.37 14.11
CA CYS A 307 -6.57 -5.98 12.79
C CYS A 307 -6.53 -7.51 12.82
N SER A 308 -6.76 -8.10 11.65
CA SER A 308 -6.58 -9.55 11.49
C SER A 308 -5.10 -9.93 11.62
N ASP A 309 -4.84 -11.18 11.96
CA ASP A 309 -3.49 -11.74 12.03
C ASP A 309 -3.01 -12.37 10.70
N LYS A 310 -3.71 -12.09 9.59
CA LYS A 310 -3.48 -12.70 8.26
C LYS A 310 -2.60 -11.83 7.35
N GLY A 311 -2.09 -12.49 6.30
CA GLY A 311 -1.27 -11.82 5.31
C GLY A 311 -0.01 -11.21 5.92
N ALA A 312 0.35 -10.01 5.49
CA ALA A 312 1.48 -9.25 6.03
C ALA A 312 1.13 -8.47 7.31
N LEU A 313 -0.14 -8.45 7.76
CA LEU A 313 -0.60 -7.53 8.82
C LEU A 313 0.14 -7.73 10.14
N LYS A 314 0.42 -8.99 10.52
CA LYS A 314 1.16 -9.29 11.75
C LYS A 314 2.64 -8.89 11.66
N GLU A 315 3.25 -9.03 10.49
CA GLU A 315 4.61 -8.57 10.22
C GLU A 315 4.70 -7.05 10.28
N ILE A 316 3.77 -6.37 9.62
CA ILE A 316 3.77 -4.91 9.49
C ILE A 316 3.30 -4.21 10.77
N GLY A 317 2.35 -4.76 11.50
CA GLY A 317 1.82 -4.18 12.74
C GLY A 317 2.68 -4.47 13.98
N GLY A 318 3.53 -5.50 13.93
CA GLY A 318 4.35 -5.89 15.08
C GLY A 318 3.51 -6.32 16.28
N THR A 319 3.80 -5.74 17.45
CA THR A 319 3.09 -6.05 18.71
C THR A 319 2.09 -4.96 19.14
N ALA A 320 2.00 -3.84 18.42
CA ALA A 320 1.17 -2.72 18.81
C ALA A 320 -0.35 -2.93 18.60
N PRO A 321 -0.84 -3.60 17.53
CA PRO A 321 -2.26 -3.83 17.35
C PRO A 321 -2.85 -4.90 18.26
N LEU A 322 -4.15 -4.83 18.52
CA LEU A 322 -4.93 -5.96 18.98
C LEU A 322 -5.31 -6.83 17.77
N TYR A 323 -4.82 -8.06 17.79
CA TYR A 323 -5.09 -9.01 16.71
C TYR A 323 -6.30 -9.89 17.00
N PHE A 324 -6.94 -10.35 15.92
CA PHE A 324 -7.92 -11.42 15.95
C PHE A 324 -7.73 -12.36 14.75
N ASP A 325 -8.19 -13.58 14.86
CA ASP A 325 -8.14 -14.56 13.77
C ASP A 325 -9.50 -14.58 13.03
N PRO A 326 -9.57 -14.01 11.80
CA PRO A 326 -10.82 -13.90 11.04
C PRO A 326 -11.36 -15.25 10.52
N ASP A 327 -10.59 -16.33 10.61
CA ASP A 327 -10.99 -17.66 10.16
C ASP A 327 -11.67 -18.47 11.28
N LYS A 328 -11.65 -17.98 12.52
CA LYS A 328 -12.31 -18.63 13.62
C LYS A 328 -13.81 -18.37 13.61
N SER A 329 -14.59 -19.31 14.14
CA SER A 329 -16.04 -19.21 14.24
C SER A 329 -16.53 -18.05 15.11
N ASP A 330 -15.70 -17.61 16.06
CA ASP A 330 -15.95 -16.50 16.99
C ASP A 330 -15.26 -15.19 16.58
N ALA A 331 -14.77 -15.08 15.33
CA ALA A 331 -14.04 -13.91 14.84
C ALA A 331 -14.82 -12.58 15.01
N ILE A 332 -16.13 -12.59 14.76
CA ILE A 332 -17.01 -11.44 14.93
C ILE A 332 -17.07 -11.04 16.40
N ASP A 333 -17.24 -12.02 17.30
CA ASP A 333 -17.29 -11.78 18.75
C ASP A 333 -15.96 -11.23 19.26
N GLN A 334 -14.83 -11.77 18.80
CA GLN A 334 -13.48 -11.28 19.15
C GLN A 334 -13.27 -9.84 18.69
N LEU A 335 -13.67 -9.49 17.46
CA LEU A 335 -13.53 -8.13 16.96
C LEU A 335 -14.43 -7.17 17.74
N ALA A 336 -15.69 -7.53 18.01
CA ALA A 336 -16.58 -6.74 18.84
C ALA A 336 -16.05 -6.53 20.26
N LEU A 337 -15.49 -7.59 20.88
CA LEU A 337 -14.84 -7.51 22.19
C LEU A 337 -13.61 -6.59 22.17
N ASN A 338 -12.80 -6.64 21.11
CA ASN A 338 -11.64 -5.74 20.96
C ASN A 338 -12.10 -4.28 20.80
N MET A 339 -13.19 -4.02 20.05
CA MET A 339 -13.81 -2.69 19.96
C MET A 339 -14.25 -2.19 21.35
N GLN A 340 -14.86 -3.05 22.15
CA GLN A 340 -15.26 -2.71 23.51
C GLN A 340 -14.04 -2.42 24.41
N LYS A 341 -13.03 -3.28 24.40
CA LYS A 341 -11.78 -3.09 25.19
C LYS A 341 -11.13 -1.75 24.89
N VAL A 342 -10.92 -1.42 23.61
CA VAL A 342 -10.25 -0.15 23.24
C VAL A 342 -11.10 1.07 23.60
N THR A 343 -12.41 0.91 23.75
CA THR A 343 -13.31 2.00 24.15
C THR A 343 -13.29 2.20 25.66
N GLU A 344 -13.32 1.13 26.44
CA GLU A 344 -13.51 1.16 27.90
C GLU A 344 -12.18 1.19 28.68
N ASP A 345 -11.14 0.51 28.19
CA ASP A 345 -9.83 0.42 28.84
C ASP A 345 -8.89 1.53 28.35
N LYS A 346 -8.79 2.59 29.15
CA LYS A 346 -7.93 3.73 28.85
C LYS A 346 -6.44 3.36 28.85
N GLU A 347 -5.99 2.53 29.81
CA GLU A 347 -4.59 2.14 29.94
C GLU A 347 -4.15 1.31 28.73
N LEU A 348 -4.95 0.32 28.32
CA LEU A 348 -4.73 -0.44 27.11
C LEU A 348 -4.61 0.48 25.89
N ARG A 349 -5.55 1.40 25.74
CA ARG A 349 -5.57 2.33 24.61
C ARG A 349 -4.32 3.22 24.57
N ASP A 350 -3.92 3.80 25.72
CA ASP A 350 -2.75 4.67 25.81
C ASP A 350 -1.45 3.91 25.49
N ASN A 351 -1.34 2.65 25.94
CA ASN A 351 -0.23 1.76 25.61
C ASN A 351 -0.20 1.45 24.10
N MET A 352 -1.33 1.09 23.50
CA MET A 352 -1.41 0.82 22.06
C MET A 352 -1.03 2.04 21.22
N ILE A 353 -1.41 3.25 21.63
CA ILE A 353 -1.03 4.49 20.96
C ILE A 353 0.49 4.70 21.04
N THR A 354 1.06 4.55 22.24
CA THR A 354 2.49 4.76 22.45
C THR A 354 3.32 3.77 21.65
N ASP A 355 2.99 2.48 21.74
CA ASP A 355 3.69 1.42 21.03
C ASP A 355 3.53 1.56 19.50
N GLY A 356 2.33 1.94 19.05
CA GLY A 356 2.05 2.16 17.64
C GLY A 356 2.87 3.30 17.03
N ILE A 357 2.95 4.45 17.72
CA ILE A 357 3.76 5.59 17.27
C ILE A 357 5.25 5.23 17.21
N ILE A 358 5.76 4.51 18.23
CA ILE A 358 7.16 4.07 18.25
C ILE A 358 7.44 3.13 17.09
N TRP A 359 6.60 2.11 16.89
CA TRP A 359 6.73 1.12 15.84
C TRP A 359 6.67 1.74 14.43
N ALA A 360 5.72 2.64 14.18
CA ALA A 360 5.54 3.26 12.87
C ALA A 360 6.74 4.10 12.42
N LYS A 361 7.56 4.64 13.34
CA LYS A 361 8.76 5.44 13.02
C LYS A 361 9.81 4.67 12.24
N ASP A 362 9.88 3.36 12.38
CA ASP A 362 10.86 2.51 11.69
C ASP A 362 10.53 2.37 10.19
N PHE A 363 9.31 2.68 9.79
CA PHE A 363 8.85 2.59 8.40
C PHE A 363 8.95 3.95 7.71
N ASN A 364 10.12 4.27 7.16
CA ASN A 364 10.35 5.53 6.47
C ASN A 364 10.87 5.33 5.05
N TRP A 365 10.53 6.25 4.16
CA TRP A 365 10.87 6.15 2.74
C TRP A 365 12.36 6.31 2.46
N GLU A 366 13.09 7.07 3.27
CA GLU A 366 14.54 7.25 3.09
C GLU A 366 15.27 5.90 3.23
N GLU A 367 14.93 5.11 4.25
CA GLU A 367 15.50 3.78 4.44
C GLU A 367 15.07 2.82 3.35
N THR A 368 13.78 2.83 2.94
CA THR A 368 13.27 2.02 1.81
C THR A 368 14.07 2.28 0.54
N VAL A 369 14.32 3.55 0.22
CA VAL A 369 15.10 3.96 -0.96
C VAL A 369 16.56 3.52 -0.82
N ASN A 370 17.20 3.79 0.32
CA ASN A 370 18.60 3.45 0.55
C ASN A 370 18.85 1.94 0.45
N GLN A 371 17.97 1.11 1.04
CA GLN A 371 18.09 -0.35 0.93
C GLN A 371 17.84 -0.84 -0.50
N THR A 372 16.90 -0.22 -1.22
CA THR A 372 16.62 -0.54 -2.63
C THR A 372 17.85 -0.24 -3.51
N LEU A 373 18.46 0.93 -3.34
CA LEU A 373 19.67 1.32 -4.08
C LEU A 373 20.85 0.41 -3.75
N LYS A 374 21.09 0.08 -2.47
CA LYS A 374 22.12 -0.90 -2.06
C LYS A 374 21.87 -2.28 -2.68
N THR A 375 20.61 -2.65 -2.90
CA THR A 375 20.28 -3.94 -3.51
C THR A 375 20.65 -3.97 -4.99
N ILE A 376 20.57 -2.86 -5.72
CA ILE A 376 20.85 -2.80 -7.16
C ILE A 376 22.31 -2.51 -7.49
N LEU A 377 23.01 -1.81 -6.63
CA LEU A 377 24.45 -1.53 -6.72
C LEU A 377 25.28 -2.75 -6.30
#